data_e4a624898d4418a22ac33bfa7ad67fc5
#
_entry.id   e4a624898d4418a22ac33bfa7ad67fc5
#
_cell.length_a   1.000
_cell.length_b   1.000
_cell.length_c   1.000
_cell.angle_alpha   90.00
_cell.angle_beta   90.00
_cell.angle_gamma   90.00
#
_symmetry.space_group_name_H-M   'P 1'
#
loop_
_entity.id
_entity.type
_entity.pdbx_description
1 polymer ?
#
loop_
_entity_poly.entity_id
_entity_poly.type
_entity_poly.pdbx_seq_one_letter_code
_entity_poly.pdbx_strand_id
1 'polypeptide(L)'
;QGWQIVTGGEYAGYSIRAWDPNDPDVQIFYYGELGPYFKSAEAKAQYQSMSTSNDPLTYLPVLEDPTLAECLNAMDDYQDAYDGIMPQSFAFAKIQNMTVLSETPITTPLASYAVSEASILASLTSETGAACTGMFEGSILDAGGYEINGVDVTPSRSASNVFGIIAPEGKFETVAPILIQSLTSFTFTDEYIQEAIRQGNMQAENAAEVSRRNNEMMERVVNDFCEYIRQ
;
A
#
# COMPACT_ATOMS: atom_id res chain seq x y z
N GLN A 1 -11.07 -13.20 -18.47
CA GLN A 1 -10.32 -14.47 -18.34
C GLN A 1 -8.88 -14.24 -18.77
N GLY A 2 -7.90 -14.71 -17.97
CA GLY A 2 -6.49 -14.69 -18.36
C GLY A 2 -5.63 -13.62 -17.69
N TRP A 3 -6.15 -12.88 -16.70
CA TRP A 3 -5.32 -11.99 -15.91
C TRP A 3 -4.23 -12.75 -15.17
N GLN A 4 -3.06 -12.14 -15.11
CA GLN A 4 -1.96 -12.60 -14.26
C GLN A 4 -2.24 -12.12 -12.85
N ILE A 5 -2.04 -13.00 -11.87
CA ILE A 5 -2.25 -12.68 -10.45
C ILE A 5 -1.05 -13.18 -9.68
N VAL A 6 -0.49 -12.33 -8.84
CA VAL A 6 0.52 -12.68 -7.86
C VAL A 6 0.01 -12.32 -6.47
N THR A 7 0.36 -13.15 -5.51
CA THR A 7 0.02 -12.94 -4.10
C THR A 7 1.26 -13.11 -3.24
N GLY A 8 1.30 -12.44 -2.10
CA GLY A 8 2.38 -12.56 -1.13
C GLY A 8 1.94 -12.11 0.24
N GLY A 9 2.83 -12.30 1.22
CA GLY A 9 2.54 -11.98 2.60
C GLY A 9 1.50 -12.90 3.25
N GLU A 10 1.29 -12.68 4.52
CA GLU A 10 0.31 -13.41 5.32
C GLU A 10 -0.42 -12.42 6.25
N TYR A 11 -1.68 -12.71 6.56
CA TYR A 11 -2.52 -11.94 7.48
C TYR A 11 -2.56 -10.44 7.13
N ALA A 12 -2.13 -9.58 8.04
CA ALA A 12 -2.12 -8.13 7.82
C ALA A 12 -1.25 -7.69 6.62
N GLY A 13 -0.15 -8.41 6.37
CA GLY A 13 0.75 -8.17 5.24
C GLY A 13 0.33 -8.84 3.93
N TYR A 14 -0.86 -9.50 3.87
CA TYR A 14 -1.32 -10.13 2.64
C TYR A 14 -1.44 -9.10 1.52
N SER A 15 -0.85 -9.45 0.38
CA SER A 15 -0.79 -8.58 -0.79
C SER A 15 -1.21 -9.34 -2.04
N ILE A 16 -1.88 -8.64 -2.95
CA ILE A 16 -2.27 -9.14 -4.27
C ILE A 16 -2.02 -8.07 -5.31
N ARG A 17 -1.49 -8.48 -6.46
CA ARG A 17 -1.41 -7.66 -7.68
C ARG A 17 -1.94 -8.48 -8.84
N ALA A 18 -2.79 -7.87 -9.67
CA ALA A 18 -3.33 -8.48 -10.87
C ALA A 18 -3.26 -7.52 -12.04
N TRP A 19 -2.93 -8.03 -13.23
CA TRP A 19 -2.81 -7.23 -14.45
C TRP A 19 -3.25 -8.01 -15.69
N ASP A 20 -3.65 -7.26 -16.73
CA ASP A 20 -3.92 -7.85 -18.04
C ASP A 20 -2.61 -8.22 -18.73
N PRO A 21 -2.36 -9.51 -19.08
CA PRO A 21 -1.13 -9.90 -19.75
C PRO A 21 -0.98 -9.32 -21.16
N ASN A 22 -2.07 -8.84 -21.77
CA ASN A 22 -2.03 -8.19 -23.08
C ASN A 22 -1.80 -6.67 -22.98
N ASP A 23 -2.02 -6.10 -21.80
CA ASP A 23 -1.83 -4.68 -21.49
C ASP A 23 -1.40 -4.56 -20.02
N PRO A 24 -0.13 -4.86 -19.69
CA PRO A 24 0.33 -4.96 -18.30
C PRO A 24 0.25 -3.65 -17.53
N ASP A 25 0.02 -2.53 -18.21
CA ASP A 25 -0.25 -1.25 -17.58
C ASP A 25 -1.68 -1.12 -17.04
N VAL A 26 -2.58 -2.05 -17.42
CA VAL A 26 -3.93 -2.17 -16.83
C VAL A 26 -3.84 -3.14 -15.66
N GLN A 27 -3.82 -2.61 -14.44
CA GLN A 27 -3.58 -3.40 -13.24
C GLN A 27 -4.35 -2.89 -12.02
N ILE A 28 -4.55 -3.81 -11.09
CA ILE A 28 -5.09 -3.55 -9.76
C ILE A 28 -4.17 -4.15 -8.72
N PHE A 29 -4.15 -3.58 -7.52
CA PHE A 29 -3.48 -4.17 -6.40
C PHE A 29 -4.14 -3.84 -5.06
N TYR A 30 -3.88 -4.69 -4.09
CA TYR A 30 -4.10 -4.47 -2.67
C TYR A 30 -2.84 -4.88 -1.92
N TYR A 31 -2.35 -4.01 -1.07
CA TYR A 31 -1.26 -4.29 -0.14
C TYR A 31 -1.77 -4.07 1.27
N GLY A 32 -1.82 -5.15 2.06
CA GLY A 32 -2.32 -5.09 3.42
C GLY A 32 -1.45 -4.21 4.30
N GLU A 33 -0.13 -4.37 4.19
CA GLU A 33 0.85 -3.55 4.88
C GLU A 33 2.11 -3.39 4.04
N LEU A 34 2.56 -2.15 3.90
CA LEU A 34 3.85 -1.76 3.35
C LEU A 34 4.67 -1.13 4.46
N GLY A 35 5.84 -1.67 4.72
CA GLY A 35 6.71 -1.20 5.79
C GLY A 35 7.35 -2.36 6.57
N PRO A 36 8.01 -2.04 7.68
CA PRO A 36 8.09 -0.70 8.28
C PRO A 36 9.08 0.24 7.55
N TYR A 37 8.90 1.55 7.76
CA TYR A 37 9.78 2.62 7.30
C TYR A 37 10.40 3.35 8.50
N PHE A 38 11.59 3.93 8.30
CA PHE A 38 12.13 4.91 9.23
C PHE A 38 11.37 6.25 9.11
N LYS A 39 11.18 6.94 10.23
CA LYS A 39 10.48 8.23 10.26
C LYS A 39 11.34 9.40 9.76
N SER A 40 12.68 9.24 9.79
CA SER A 40 13.62 10.25 9.30
C SER A 40 14.95 9.64 8.91
N ALA A 41 15.72 10.38 8.09
CA ALA A 41 17.09 10.01 7.75
C ALA A 41 18.01 9.97 8.99
N GLU A 42 17.76 10.82 9.98
CA GLU A 42 18.50 10.83 11.25
C GLU A 42 18.23 9.53 12.03
N ALA A 43 16.97 9.12 12.16
CA ALA A 43 16.59 7.87 12.80
C ALA A 43 17.27 6.66 12.14
N LYS A 44 17.24 6.60 10.80
CA LYS A 44 17.92 5.54 10.05
C LYS A 44 19.43 5.54 10.28
N ALA A 45 20.09 6.68 10.22
CA ALA A 45 21.53 6.79 10.46
C ALA A 45 21.92 6.37 11.88
N GLN A 46 21.13 6.76 12.87
CA GLN A 46 21.35 6.36 14.26
C GLN A 46 21.13 4.85 14.45
N TYR A 47 20.08 4.27 13.87
CA TYR A 47 19.85 2.83 13.87
C TYR A 47 21.03 2.09 13.23
N GLN A 48 21.48 2.50 12.06
CA GLN A 48 22.62 1.91 11.35
C GLN A 48 23.90 1.95 12.19
N SER A 49 24.12 3.00 12.98
CA SER A 49 25.31 3.13 13.85
C SER A 49 25.34 2.12 15.00
N MET A 50 24.16 1.63 15.40
CA MET A 50 24.00 0.69 16.51
C MET A 50 23.82 -0.76 16.04
N SER A 51 23.43 -0.94 14.80
CA SER A 51 23.12 -2.24 14.23
C SER A 51 24.39 -2.99 13.80
N THR A 52 24.29 -4.30 13.70
CA THR A 52 25.36 -5.14 13.14
C THR A 52 25.39 -4.99 11.61
N SER A 53 26.53 -5.28 11.00
CA SER A 53 26.75 -5.16 9.55
C SER A 53 25.80 -5.99 8.67
N ASN A 54 25.05 -6.93 9.25
CA ASN A 54 24.14 -7.84 8.55
C ASN A 54 22.68 -7.66 8.98
N ASP A 55 22.34 -6.57 9.64
CA ASP A 55 20.95 -6.31 10.03
C ASP A 55 20.14 -5.84 8.80
N PRO A 56 19.18 -6.65 8.32
CA PRO A 56 18.42 -6.33 7.13
C PRO A 56 17.55 -5.07 7.27
N LEU A 57 17.16 -4.70 8.48
CA LEU A 57 16.35 -3.49 8.71
C LEU A 57 17.09 -2.20 8.33
N THR A 58 18.43 -2.25 8.28
CA THR A 58 19.25 -1.09 7.89
C THR A 58 19.01 -0.63 6.44
N TYR A 59 18.46 -1.49 5.60
CA TYR A 59 18.14 -1.19 4.19
C TYR A 59 16.76 -0.54 4.01
N LEU A 60 15.87 -0.68 4.98
CA LEU A 60 14.52 -0.13 4.89
C LEU A 60 14.54 1.37 4.56
N PRO A 61 13.63 1.84 3.69
CA PRO A 61 13.57 3.24 3.30
C PRO A 61 13.05 4.15 4.41
N VAL A 62 13.17 5.44 4.17
CA VAL A 62 12.62 6.50 5.02
C VAL A 62 11.29 6.95 4.42
N LEU A 63 10.31 7.16 5.28
CA LEU A 63 9.05 7.82 4.96
C LEU A 63 8.93 9.04 5.90
N GLU A 64 9.57 10.15 5.51
CA GLU A 64 9.65 11.33 6.36
C GLU A 64 8.32 12.07 6.42
N ASP A 65 7.72 12.30 5.26
CA ASP A 65 6.37 12.82 5.15
C ASP A 65 5.36 11.66 5.27
N PRO A 66 4.52 11.63 6.33
CA PRO A 66 3.60 10.52 6.55
C PRO A 66 2.38 10.61 5.63
N THR A 67 2.60 10.60 4.32
CA THR A 67 1.55 10.68 3.31
C THR A 67 1.54 9.44 2.41
N LEU A 68 0.36 9.11 1.89
CA LEU A 68 0.23 8.02 0.93
C LEU A 68 1.04 8.30 -0.35
N ALA A 69 1.12 9.56 -0.77
CA ALA A 69 1.89 9.96 -1.95
C ALA A 69 3.39 9.66 -1.77
N GLU A 70 3.95 9.99 -0.61
CA GLU A 70 5.36 9.70 -0.31
C GLU A 70 5.61 8.19 -0.22
N CYS A 71 4.70 7.44 0.40
CA CYS A 71 4.78 5.98 0.44
C CYS A 71 4.81 5.36 -0.97
N LEU A 72 3.94 5.81 -1.87
CA LEU A 72 3.89 5.32 -3.25
C LEU A 72 5.16 5.71 -4.03
N ASN A 73 5.71 6.90 -3.81
CA ASN A 73 6.99 7.32 -4.40
C ASN A 73 8.18 6.49 -3.89
N ALA A 74 8.13 6.03 -2.65
CA ALA A 74 9.18 5.22 -2.03
C ALA A 74 9.07 3.71 -2.37
N MET A 75 8.11 3.28 -3.21
CA MET A 75 7.85 1.87 -3.45
C MET A 75 9.01 1.13 -4.13
N ASP A 76 9.73 1.77 -5.05
CA ASP A 76 10.88 1.13 -5.70
C ASP A 76 12.00 0.89 -4.68
N ASP A 77 12.31 1.86 -3.80
CA ASP A 77 13.27 1.70 -2.71
C ASP A 77 12.84 0.64 -1.70
N TYR A 78 11.53 0.55 -1.45
CA TYR A 78 10.96 -0.48 -0.58
C TYR A 78 11.09 -1.87 -1.20
N GLN A 79 10.83 -2.02 -2.51
CA GLN A 79 11.02 -3.27 -3.24
C GLN A 79 12.47 -3.74 -3.16
N ASP A 80 13.43 -2.84 -3.41
CA ASP A 80 14.86 -3.16 -3.35
C ASP A 80 15.29 -3.63 -1.96
N ALA A 81 14.80 -2.96 -0.90
CA ALA A 81 15.04 -3.36 0.48
C ALA A 81 14.39 -4.72 0.80
N TYR A 82 13.15 -4.91 0.36
CA TYR A 82 12.39 -6.13 0.59
C TYR A 82 13.03 -7.35 -0.10
N ASP A 83 13.53 -7.17 -1.32
CA ASP A 83 14.26 -8.20 -2.07
C ASP A 83 15.56 -8.62 -1.38
N GLY A 84 16.20 -7.69 -0.68
CA GLY A 84 17.38 -7.97 0.15
C GLY A 84 17.07 -8.76 1.42
N ILE A 85 15.85 -8.65 1.95
CA ILE A 85 15.41 -9.31 3.19
C ILE A 85 14.77 -10.66 2.90
N MET A 86 13.94 -10.75 1.86
CA MET A 86 13.10 -11.89 1.54
C MET A 86 13.41 -12.42 0.14
N PRO A 87 14.24 -13.48 0.01
CA PRO A 87 14.42 -14.16 -1.28
C PRO A 87 13.07 -14.72 -1.78
N GLN A 88 12.66 -14.42 -2.98
CA GLN A 88 11.34 -14.65 -3.58
C GLN A 88 10.27 -13.66 -3.08
N SER A 89 10.63 -12.39 -3.05
CA SER A 89 9.76 -11.32 -2.64
C SER A 89 8.56 -11.14 -3.58
N PHE A 90 7.51 -10.57 -3.01
CA PHE A 90 6.35 -10.13 -3.77
C PHE A 90 6.75 -8.97 -4.71
N ALA A 91 6.32 -9.04 -5.97
CA ALA A 91 6.57 -7.98 -6.93
C ALA A 91 5.51 -6.89 -6.85
N PHE A 92 5.84 -5.77 -6.20
CA PHE A 92 4.98 -4.59 -6.13
C PHE A 92 4.80 -3.93 -7.50
N ALA A 93 3.74 -3.14 -7.65
CA ALA A 93 3.56 -2.34 -8.86
C ALA A 93 4.62 -1.24 -8.92
N LYS A 94 5.25 -1.04 -10.09
CA LYS A 94 6.18 0.06 -10.27
C LYS A 94 5.43 1.35 -10.55
N ILE A 95 5.68 2.33 -9.71
CA ILE A 95 5.07 3.67 -9.76
C ILE A 95 6.22 4.67 -9.85
N GLN A 96 6.47 5.19 -11.04
CA GLN A 96 7.60 6.10 -11.28
C GLN A 96 7.09 7.48 -11.70
N ASN A 97 7.86 8.52 -11.36
CA ASN A 97 7.55 9.91 -11.74
C ASN A 97 6.11 10.33 -11.40
N MET A 98 5.62 9.87 -10.25
CA MET A 98 4.25 10.15 -9.84
C MET A 98 4.06 11.63 -9.54
N THR A 99 2.97 12.19 -10.07
CA THR A 99 2.50 13.54 -9.76
C THR A 99 1.06 13.48 -9.31
N VAL A 100 0.78 13.93 -8.10
CA VAL A 100 -0.58 13.98 -7.55
C VAL A 100 -1.38 15.03 -8.31
N LEU A 101 -2.49 14.62 -8.88
CA LEU A 101 -3.45 15.48 -9.60
C LEU A 101 -4.55 15.97 -8.65
N SER A 102 -5.01 15.09 -7.77
CA SER A 102 -5.92 15.44 -6.68
C SER A 102 -5.71 14.52 -5.49
N GLU A 103 -5.95 15.04 -4.30
CA GLU A 103 -5.91 14.31 -3.04
C GLU A 103 -7.13 14.70 -2.21
N THR A 104 -7.81 13.69 -1.68
CA THR A 104 -8.97 13.86 -0.82
C THR A 104 -8.73 13.12 0.48
N PRO A 105 -8.76 13.80 1.63
CA PRO A 105 -8.73 13.12 2.92
C PRO A 105 -9.93 12.19 3.06
N ILE A 106 -9.66 10.99 3.57
CA ILE A 106 -10.70 10.01 3.87
C ILE A 106 -10.69 9.69 5.36
N THR A 107 -11.70 8.99 5.82
CA THR A 107 -11.75 8.47 7.19
C THR A 107 -12.06 6.99 7.13
N THR A 108 -11.09 6.18 7.51
CA THR A 108 -11.28 4.75 7.64
C THR A 108 -11.45 4.37 9.10
N PRO A 109 -11.78 3.13 9.36
CA PRO A 109 -11.78 2.65 10.73
C PRO A 109 -10.39 2.60 11.41
N LEU A 110 -9.32 2.80 10.63
CA LEU A 110 -7.97 2.97 11.17
C LEU A 110 -7.68 4.41 11.65
N ALA A 111 -8.61 5.36 11.45
CA ALA A 111 -8.42 6.79 11.73
C ALA A 111 -7.89 7.10 13.15
N SER A 112 -8.21 6.24 14.14
CA SER A 112 -7.69 6.41 15.51
C SER A 112 -6.19 6.04 15.65
N TYR A 113 -5.63 5.35 14.66
CA TYR A 113 -4.25 4.89 14.63
C TYR A 113 -3.46 5.52 13.48
N ALA A 114 -4.16 6.06 12.49
CA ALA A 114 -3.57 6.67 11.31
C ALA A 114 -3.12 8.10 11.60
N VAL A 115 -1.95 8.45 11.08
CA VAL A 115 -1.46 9.83 11.05
C VAL A 115 -1.92 10.57 9.80
N SER A 116 -2.21 9.83 8.72
CA SER A 116 -2.89 10.35 7.53
C SER A 116 -3.64 9.25 6.80
N GLU A 117 -4.71 9.64 6.12
CA GLU A 117 -5.52 8.77 5.28
C GLU A 117 -5.97 9.56 4.06
N ALA A 118 -5.75 9.02 2.87
CA ALA A 118 -6.04 9.73 1.64
C ALA A 118 -6.50 8.81 0.51
N SER A 119 -7.32 9.37 -0.37
CA SER A 119 -7.55 8.91 -1.74
C SER A 119 -6.83 9.86 -2.68
N ILE A 120 -6.02 9.32 -3.59
CA ILE A 120 -5.15 10.07 -4.50
C ILE A 120 -5.46 9.69 -5.94
N LEU A 121 -5.64 10.71 -6.80
CA LEU A 121 -5.53 10.56 -8.26
C LEU A 121 -4.17 11.09 -8.68
N ALA A 122 -3.43 10.34 -9.49
CA ALA A 122 -2.09 10.73 -9.90
C ALA A 122 -1.81 10.35 -11.36
N SER A 123 -0.96 11.13 -12.02
CA SER A 123 -0.25 10.71 -13.22
C SER A 123 1.06 10.03 -12.84
N LEU A 124 1.48 9.02 -13.59
CA LEU A 124 2.69 8.26 -13.31
C LEU A 124 3.26 7.62 -14.58
N THR A 125 4.47 7.10 -14.47
CA THR A 125 5.08 6.23 -15.47
C THR A 125 5.08 4.81 -14.94
N SER A 126 4.57 3.87 -15.75
CA SER A 126 4.52 2.46 -15.39
C SER A 126 5.84 1.74 -15.63
N GLU A 127 5.89 0.45 -15.29
CA GLU A 127 7.03 -0.44 -15.55
C GLU A 127 7.39 -0.55 -17.03
N THR A 128 6.42 -0.44 -17.94
CA THR A 128 6.65 -0.44 -19.39
C THR A 128 7.15 0.88 -19.94
N GLY A 129 7.18 1.93 -19.12
CA GLY A 129 7.50 3.31 -19.51
C GLY A 129 6.29 4.07 -20.07
N ALA A 130 5.08 3.51 -20.00
CA ALA A 130 3.88 4.18 -20.47
C ALA A 130 3.41 5.27 -19.49
N ALA A 131 2.86 6.36 -20.05
CA ALA A 131 2.16 7.37 -19.27
C ALA A 131 0.81 6.79 -18.81
N CYS A 132 0.61 6.74 -17.50
CA CYS A 132 -0.55 6.16 -16.86
C CYS A 132 -1.22 7.15 -15.92
N THR A 133 -2.49 6.90 -15.66
CA THR A 133 -3.23 7.46 -14.53
C THR A 133 -3.45 6.36 -13.51
N GLY A 134 -3.29 6.69 -12.24
CA GLY A 134 -3.57 5.80 -11.12
C GLY A 134 -4.48 6.46 -10.10
N MET A 135 -5.31 5.66 -9.47
CA MET A 135 -6.06 6.04 -8.28
C MET A 135 -5.67 5.11 -7.14
N PHE A 136 -5.39 5.70 -6.00
CA PHE A 136 -4.84 5.01 -4.84
C PHE A 136 -5.57 5.44 -3.58
N GLU A 137 -5.71 4.52 -2.64
CA GLU A 137 -6.26 4.79 -1.31
C GLU A 137 -5.46 4.02 -0.27
N GLY A 138 -5.25 4.60 0.91
CA GLY A 138 -4.54 3.95 2.02
C GLY A 138 -4.40 4.84 3.24
N SER A 139 -3.95 4.21 4.32
CA SER A 139 -3.73 4.84 5.62
C SER A 139 -2.25 4.74 6.00
N ILE A 140 -1.66 5.82 6.50
CA ILE A 140 -0.32 5.80 7.08
C ILE A 140 -0.44 5.66 8.59
N LEU A 141 0.18 4.64 9.12
CA LEU A 141 0.21 4.34 10.55
C LEU A 141 1.58 4.70 11.13
N ASP A 142 1.56 5.15 12.37
CA ASP A 142 2.76 5.48 13.11
C ASP A 142 2.76 4.70 14.43
N ALA A 143 3.39 3.54 14.42
CA ALA A 143 3.59 2.76 15.63
C ALA A 143 4.70 3.40 16.48
N GLY A 144 4.58 3.31 17.80
CA GLY A 144 5.63 3.71 18.71
C GLY A 144 6.87 2.84 18.51
N GLY A 145 8.04 3.47 18.50
CA GLY A 145 9.32 2.80 18.40
C GLY A 145 10.20 3.00 19.63
N TYR A 146 11.45 2.58 19.52
CA TYR A 146 12.44 2.81 20.57
C TYR A 146 13.08 4.18 20.39
N GLU A 147 12.98 5.02 21.42
CA GLU A 147 13.52 6.37 21.38
C GLU A 147 14.90 6.46 22.05
N ILE A 148 15.81 7.18 21.38
CA ILE A 148 17.10 7.59 21.94
C ILE A 148 17.21 9.11 21.80
N ASN A 149 17.39 9.81 22.92
CA ASN A 149 17.47 11.27 22.97
C ASN A 149 16.29 11.99 22.28
N GLY A 150 15.10 11.40 22.32
CA GLY A 150 13.90 11.97 21.70
C GLY A 150 13.77 11.66 20.19
N VAL A 151 14.63 10.83 19.63
CA VAL A 151 14.54 10.32 18.25
C VAL A 151 14.07 8.89 18.29
N ASP A 152 12.97 8.60 17.60
CA ASP A 152 12.52 7.22 17.38
C ASP A 152 13.43 6.56 16.34
N VAL A 153 14.33 5.71 16.83
CA VAL A 153 15.42 5.12 16.03
C VAL A 153 15.04 3.82 15.34
N THR A 154 13.84 3.30 15.58
CA THR A 154 13.37 2.07 14.94
C THR A 154 12.47 2.34 13.76
N PRO A 155 12.47 1.48 12.71
CA PRO A 155 11.48 1.61 11.66
C PRO A 155 10.10 1.25 12.22
N SER A 156 9.20 2.23 12.30
CA SER A 156 7.91 2.12 13.00
C SER A 156 6.73 2.76 12.25
N ARG A 157 6.98 3.30 11.06
CA ARG A 157 5.94 3.83 10.19
C ARG A 157 5.56 2.80 9.13
N SER A 158 4.28 2.63 8.84
CA SER A 158 3.81 1.74 7.78
C SER A 158 2.63 2.35 7.03
N ALA A 159 2.42 1.91 5.78
CA ALA A 159 1.16 2.14 5.09
C ALA A 159 0.30 0.88 5.19
N SER A 160 -0.98 1.06 5.46
CA SER A 160 -1.93 -0.04 5.65
C SER A 160 -3.11 0.09 4.71
N ASN A 161 -3.59 -1.07 4.23
CA ASN A 161 -4.73 -1.17 3.32
C ASN A 161 -4.55 -0.28 2.07
N VAL A 162 -3.40 -0.42 1.41
CA VAL A 162 -3.11 0.35 0.19
C VAL A 162 -3.76 -0.32 -1.00
N PHE A 163 -4.74 0.35 -1.58
CA PHE A 163 -5.41 -0.06 -2.82
C PHE A 163 -4.90 0.77 -3.98
N GLY A 164 -4.86 0.16 -5.16
CA GLY A 164 -4.53 0.91 -6.36
C GLY A 164 -5.12 0.30 -7.62
N ILE A 165 -5.52 1.18 -8.51
CA ILE A 165 -5.80 0.87 -9.91
C ILE A 165 -4.92 1.75 -10.78
N ILE A 166 -4.36 1.17 -11.84
CA ILE A 166 -3.51 1.87 -12.80
C ILE A 166 -3.98 1.49 -14.20
N ALA A 167 -3.99 2.44 -15.10
CA ALA A 167 -4.18 2.19 -16.53
C ALA A 167 -3.53 3.30 -17.36
N PRO A 168 -3.21 3.01 -18.65
CA PRO A 168 -2.75 4.02 -19.59
C PRO A 168 -3.69 5.24 -19.61
N GLU A 169 -3.13 6.45 -19.60
CA GLU A 169 -3.87 7.72 -19.50
C GLU A 169 -5.08 7.76 -20.45
N GLY A 170 -4.89 7.38 -21.72
CA GLY A 170 -5.95 7.38 -22.72
C GLY A 170 -7.04 6.30 -22.55
N LYS A 171 -6.88 5.37 -21.61
CA LYS A 171 -7.84 4.29 -21.32
C LYS A 171 -8.44 4.37 -19.91
N PHE A 172 -7.83 5.13 -19.02
CA PHE A 172 -8.16 5.13 -17.60
C PHE A 172 -9.64 5.33 -17.33
N GLU A 173 -10.27 6.37 -17.90
CA GLU A 173 -11.69 6.65 -17.69
C GLU A 173 -12.61 5.50 -18.13
N THR A 174 -12.20 4.75 -19.15
CA THR A 174 -13.01 3.63 -19.67
C THR A 174 -12.88 2.37 -18.82
N VAL A 175 -11.67 2.08 -18.34
CA VAL A 175 -11.40 0.81 -17.64
C VAL A 175 -11.52 0.93 -16.12
N ALA A 176 -11.31 2.10 -15.55
CA ALA A 176 -11.30 2.30 -14.11
C ALA A 176 -12.58 1.81 -13.39
N PRO A 177 -13.82 2.02 -13.91
CA PRO A 177 -15.00 1.47 -13.27
C PRO A 177 -14.99 -0.07 -13.17
N ILE A 178 -14.43 -0.74 -14.18
CA ILE A 178 -14.31 -2.21 -14.19
C ILE A 178 -13.23 -2.66 -13.19
N LEU A 179 -12.10 -1.95 -13.14
CA LEU A 179 -11.00 -2.23 -12.21
C LEU A 179 -11.46 -2.06 -10.77
N ILE A 180 -12.18 -0.98 -10.47
CA ILE A 180 -12.76 -0.73 -9.15
C ILE A 180 -13.74 -1.85 -8.78
N GLN A 181 -14.65 -2.21 -9.67
CA GLN A 181 -15.58 -3.31 -9.42
C GLN A 181 -14.84 -4.64 -9.16
N SER A 182 -13.76 -4.90 -9.88
CA SER A 182 -12.92 -6.09 -9.65
C SER A 182 -12.27 -6.05 -8.27
N LEU A 183 -11.71 -4.92 -7.88
CA LEU A 183 -11.06 -4.73 -6.59
C LEU A 183 -12.07 -4.85 -5.44
N THR A 184 -13.28 -4.28 -5.58
CA THR A 184 -14.36 -4.39 -4.57
C THR A 184 -14.95 -5.79 -4.44
N SER A 185 -14.75 -6.65 -5.44
CA SER A 185 -15.15 -8.06 -5.34
C SER A 185 -14.20 -8.94 -4.52
N PHE A 186 -13.02 -8.40 -4.20
CA PHE A 186 -12.05 -9.11 -3.36
C PHE A 186 -12.52 -9.13 -1.91
N THR A 187 -12.63 -10.33 -1.34
CA THR A 187 -12.99 -10.55 0.07
C THR A 187 -12.14 -11.66 0.65
N PHE A 188 -11.76 -11.51 1.91
CA PHE A 188 -11.19 -12.65 2.65
C PHE A 188 -12.28 -13.65 3.00
N THR A 189 -11.97 -14.95 2.92
CA THR A 189 -12.91 -15.98 3.37
C THR A 189 -12.99 -16.01 4.90
N ASP A 190 -14.13 -16.48 5.42
CA ASP A 190 -14.32 -16.63 6.86
C ASP A 190 -13.25 -17.56 7.48
N GLU A 191 -12.86 -18.62 6.75
CA GLU A 191 -11.81 -19.54 7.19
C GLU A 191 -10.46 -18.85 7.34
N TYR A 192 -10.09 -17.97 6.38
CA TYR A 192 -8.86 -17.20 6.47
C TYR A 192 -8.85 -16.25 7.67
N ILE A 193 -9.98 -15.56 7.88
CA ILE A 193 -10.15 -14.64 9.01
C ILE A 193 -10.04 -15.40 10.34
N GLN A 194 -10.72 -16.55 10.48
CA GLN A 194 -10.67 -17.35 11.70
C GLN A 194 -9.27 -17.92 11.97
N GLU A 195 -8.55 -18.33 10.93
CA GLU A 195 -7.16 -18.77 11.07
C GLU A 195 -6.24 -17.64 11.50
N ALA A 196 -6.38 -16.44 10.95
CA ALA A 196 -5.65 -15.26 11.34
C ALA A 196 -5.87 -14.91 12.83
N ILE A 197 -7.13 -14.99 13.29
CA ILE A 197 -7.49 -14.80 14.72
C ILE A 197 -6.83 -15.87 15.58
N ARG A 198 -6.87 -17.13 15.15
CA ARG A 198 -6.33 -18.28 15.91
C ARG A 198 -4.81 -18.18 16.09
N GLN A 199 -4.09 -17.57 15.15
CA GLN A 199 -2.65 -17.42 15.20
C GLN A 199 -2.18 -16.34 16.22
N GLY A 200 -3.12 -15.72 16.93
CA GLY A 200 -2.79 -14.82 18.05
C GLY A 200 -2.14 -13.50 17.66
N ASN A 201 -2.28 -13.11 16.40
CA ASN A 201 -1.83 -11.79 15.99
C ASN A 201 -2.77 -10.73 16.60
N MET A 202 -2.27 -9.81 17.41
CA MET A 202 -3.09 -8.72 17.98
C MET A 202 -3.75 -7.85 16.89
N GLN A 203 -3.18 -7.85 15.68
CA GLN A 203 -3.80 -7.29 14.47
C GLN A 203 -4.98 -8.12 13.97
N ALA A 204 -5.09 -9.38 14.34
CA ALA A 204 -6.14 -10.29 13.86
C ALA A 204 -7.48 -10.12 14.61
N GLU A 205 -7.51 -9.60 15.82
CA GLU A 205 -8.77 -9.15 16.43
C GLU A 205 -9.42 -8.02 15.61
N ASN A 206 -8.57 -7.25 14.90
CA ASN A 206 -9.01 -6.25 13.93
C ASN A 206 -9.24 -6.84 12.53
N ALA A 207 -8.74 -8.04 12.18
CA ALA A 207 -8.78 -8.54 10.80
C ALA A 207 -10.22 -8.83 10.30
N ALA A 208 -11.09 -9.37 11.13
CA ALA A 208 -12.51 -9.54 10.78
C ALA A 208 -13.21 -8.18 10.63
N GLU A 209 -12.88 -7.25 11.50
CA GLU A 209 -13.33 -5.87 11.45
C GLU A 209 -12.72 -5.14 10.25
N VAL A 210 -11.43 -5.30 9.98
CA VAL A 210 -10.72 -4.77 8.80
C VAL A 210 -11.32 -5.33 7.50
N SER A 211 -11.63 -6.63 7.42
CA SER A 211 -12.26 -7.21 6.22
C SER A 211 -13.67 -6.62 5.97
N ARG A 212 -14.50 -6.51 7.01
CA ARG A 212 -15.81 -5.86 6.90
C ARG A 212 -15.69 -4.39 6.50
N ARG A 213 -14.72 -3.71 7.05
CA ARG A 213 -14.42 -2.29 6.84
C ARG A 213 -13.78 -2.03 5.48
N ASN A 214 -12.95 -2.97 4.97
CA ASN A 214 -12.45 -2.89 3.61
C ASN A 214 -13.59 -2.90 2.59
N ASN A 215 -14.64 -3.72 2.81
CA ASN A 215 -15.81 -3.70 1.94
C ASN A 215 -16.56 -2.35 2.00
N GLU A 216 -16.74 -1.78 3.21
CA GLU A 216 -17.38 -0.46 3.38
C GLU A 216 -16.52 0.68 2.78
N MET A 217 -15.19 0.58 2.90
CA MET A 217 -14.25 1.53 2.32
C MET A 217 -14.27 1.47 0.80
N MET A 218 -14.30 0.26 0.24
CA MET A 218 -14.35 0.02 -1.19
C MET A 218 -15.65 0.53 -1.81
N GLU A 219 -16.80 0.38 -1.15
CA GLU A 219 -18.05 0.99 -1.60
C GLU A 219 -17.95 2.51 -1.66
N ARG A 220 -17.23 3.14 -0.72
CA ARG A 220 -17.01 4.58 -0.71
C ARG A 220 -16.08 5.02 -1.85
N VAL A 221 -14.94 4.33 -2.05
CA VAL A 221 -14.02 4.59 -3.18
C VAL A 221 -14.78 4.55 -4.51
N VAL A 222 -15.66 3.56 -4.69
CA VAL A 222 -16.52 3.49 -5.88
C VAL A 222 -17.41 4.71 -6.01
N ASN A 223 -18.04 5.15 -4.92
CA ASN A 223 -18.95 6.28 -4.95
C ASN A 223 -18.20 7.59 -5.24
N ASP A 224 -17.07 7.83 -4.58
CA ASP A 224 -16.25 9.03 -4.76
C ASP A 224 -15.69 9.09 -6.18
N PHE A 225 -15.26 7.95 -6.71
CA PHE A 225 -14.79 7.85 -8.09
C PHE A 225 -15.92 8.05 -9.12
N CYS A 226 -17.11 7.49 -8.87
CA CYS A 226 -18.27 7.72 -9.72
C CYS A 226 -18.72 9.19 -9.71
N GLU A 227 -18.53 9.90 -8.61
CA GLU A 227 -18.77 11.34 -8.55
C GLU A 227 -17.73 12.13 -9.34
N TYR A 228 -16.45 11.75 -9.26
CA TYR A 228 -15.36 12.36 -10.01
C TYR A 228 -15.56 12.23 -11.54
N ILE A 229 -15.95 11.03 -12.04
CA ILE A 229 -16.17 10.81 -13.48
C ILE A 229 -17.40 11.60 -13.99
N ARG A 230 -18.33 11.99 -13.12
CA ARG A 230 -19.54 12.74 -13.51
C ARG A 230 -19.35 14.25 -13.51
N GLN A 231 -18.24 14.76 -13.03
CA GLN A 231 -17.86 16.18 -13.06
C GLN A 231 -17.12 16.53 -14.35
#